data_e5986f8d2aac62b92952342d1e83b68c
#
_entry.id   e5986f8d2aac62b92952342d1e83b68c
#
_cell.length_a   1.000
_cell.length_b   1.000
_cell.length_c   1.000
_cell.angle_alpha   90.00
_cell.angle_beta   90.00
_cell.angle_gamma   90.00
#
_symmetry.space_group_name_H-M   'P 1'
#
loop_
_entity.id
_entity.type
_entity.pdbx_description
1 polymer ?
#
loop_
_entity_poly.entity_id
_entity_poly.type
_entity_poly.pdbx_seq_one_letter_code
_entity_poly.pdbx_strand_id
1 'polypeptide(L)'
;MSMTGLLQDVVQTLVFRQAPANGKIGSFAVRDTFNDKFDGRPLAVAAFGLLEEMRQQGYGNLISPTFAKRLDGYLNTLGADQLEFYLYYQMQKKTKAYPVNLQLIRQIQAEHSNNIAVQAMSFALLAKSGKADEVFAQAQRLQELFDQAFAQGKYFDYKLIDLKGLQAYYLQGLLSLYTRNTAEKKEVEKLIVAQIVSLLKSRSAYGLWSWSETTNYLVLEALNHALDQY
;
A
#
# COMPACT_ATOMS: atom_id res chain seq x y z
N MET A 1 -12.89 12.41 -26.68
CA MET A 1 -11.98 12.99 -25.65
C MET A 1 -10.69 12.20 -25.72
N SER A 2 -9.51 12.86 -25.81
CA SER A 2 -8.24 12.15 -25.81
C SER A 2 -7.91 11.69 -24.37
N MET A 3 -7.11 10.63 -24.20
CA MET A 3 -6.62 10.17 -22.90
C MET A 3 -5.93 11.31 -22.13
N THR A 4 -5.12 12.11 -22.83
CA THR A 4 -4.45 13.29 -22.25
C THR A 4 -5.44 14.33 -21.72
N GLY A 5 -6.52 14.62 -22.46
CA GLY A 5 -7.57 15.54 -22.01
C GLY A 5 -8.28 15.03 -20.75
N LEU A 6 -8.61 13.73 -20.70
CA LEU A 6 -9.21 13.13 -19.51
C LEU A 6 -8.30 13.21 -18.28
N LEU A 7 -7.01 12.93 -18.43
CA LEU A 7 -6.04 13.03 -17.35
C LEU A 7 -5.88 14.48 -16.87
N GLN A 8 -5.87 15.47 -17.76
CA GLN A 8 -5.85 16.89 -17.39
C GLN A 8 -7.07 17.27 -16.56
N ASP A 9 -8.26 16.84 -16.94
CA ASP A 9 -9.51 17.13 -16.21
C ASP A 9 -9.50 16.49 -14.82
N VAL A 10 -8.99 15.24 -14.70
CA VAL A 10 -8.84 14.56 -13.40
C VAL A 10 -7.87 15.33 -12.51
N VAL A 11 -6.69 15.71 -13.02
CA VAL A 11 -5.69 16.47 -12.25
C VAL A 11 -6.25 17.83 -11.82
N GLN A 12 -6.91 18.56 -12.71
CA GLN A 12 -7.54 19.84 -12.36
C GLN A 12 -8.61 19.67 -11.28
N THR A 13 -9.42 18.63 -11.34
CA THR A 13 -10.41 18.31 -10.31
C THR A 13 -9.75 18.03 -8.96
N LEU A 14 -8.65 17.27 -8.94
CA LEU A 14 -7.88 16.99 -7.72
C LEU A 14 -7.27 18.27 -7.13
N VAL A 15 -6.68 19.12 -7.98
CA VAL A 15 -6.11 20.42 -7.55
C VAL A 15 -7.19 21.32 -6.96
N PHE A 16 -8.35 21.39 -7.59
CA PHE A 16 -9.48 22.19 -7.10
C PHE A 16 -10.01 21.70 -5.75
N ARG A 17 -10.02 20.38 -5.55
CA ARG A 17 -10.47 19.76 -4.29
C ARG A 17 -9.43 19.76 -3.19
N GLN A 18 -8.17 20.10 -3.50
CA GLN A 18 -7.13 20.24 -2.50
C GLN A 18 -7.34 21.53 -1.70
N ALA A 19 -8.08 21.43 -0.62
CA ALA A 19 -8.28 22.53 0.30
C ALA A 19 -7.45 22.32 1.57
N PRO A 20 -7.08 23.40 2.29
CA PRO A 20 -6.54 23.29 3.64
C PRO A 20 -7.65 22.80 4.57
N ALA A 21 -7.84 21.50 4.68
CA ALA A 21 -8.76 20.92 5.65
C ALA A 21 -8.16 21.06 7.03
N ASN A 22 -8.88 21.64 7.96
CA ASN A 22 -8.48 21.80 9.36
C ASN A 22 -7.10 22.46 9.54
N GLY A 23 -6.73 23.41 8.67
CA GLY A 23 -5.47 24.12 8.72
C GLY A 23 -4.25 23.35 8.22
N LYS A 24 -4.40 22.13 7.72
CA LYS A 24 -3.31 21.34 7.13
C LYS A 24 -3.26 21.54 5.62
N ILE A 25 -2.27 22.26 5.13
CA ILE A 25 -2.03 22.50 3.71
C ILE A 25 -1.73 21.17 3.01
N GLY A 26 -2.44 20.89 1.93
CA GLY A 26 -2.23 19.69 1.10
C GLY A 26 -3.21 18.55 1.38
N SER A 27 -4.05 18.67 2.41
CA SER A 27 -5.14 17.72 2.66
C SER A 27 -6.30 17.92 1.70
N PHE A 28 -7.13 16.87 1.53
CA PHE A 28 -8.39 16.96 0.82
C PHE A 28 -9.52 17.19 1.81
N ALA A 29 -10.21 18.33 1.68
CA ALA A 29 -11.50 18.53 2.33
C ALA A 29 -12.59 18.05 1.37
N VAL A 30 -13.19 16.92 1.68
CA VAL A 30 -14.47 16.55 1.07
C VAL A 30 -15.55 16.87 2.13
N ARG A 31 -16.39 17.85 1.85
CA ARG A 31 -17.61 18.03 2.63
C ARG A 31 -18.54 16.89 2.29
N ASP A 32 -18.70 15.99 3.21
CA ASP A 32 -19.86 15.10 3.18
C ASP A 32 -21.05 15.91 3.72
N THR A 33 -22.04 16.09 2.88
CA THR A 33 -23.30 16.79 3.25
C THR A 33 -24.09 16.04 4.32
N PHE A 34 -23.75 14.79 4.60
CA PHE A 34 -24.44 13.92 5.55
C PHE A 34 -23.61 13.61 6.82
N ASN A 35 -22.30 13.88 6.84
CA ASN A 35 -21.46 13.54 7.97
C ASN A 35 -20.25 14.49 8.05
N ASP A 36 -20.21 15.38 9.03
CA ASP A 36 -19.12 16.37 9.23
C ASP A 36 -17.75 15.75 9.53
N LYS A 37 -17.63 14.42 9.53
CA LYS A 37 -16.42 13.65 9.88
C LYS A 37 -15.79 12.90 8.70
N PHE A 38 -15.85 13.44 7.50
CA PHE A 38 -15.21 12.78 6.36
C PHE A 38 -13.68 12.72 6.52
N ASP A 39 -13.13 11.51 6.45
CA ASP A 39 -11.69 11.30 6.44
C ASP A 39 -11.11 11.44 5.01
N GLY A 40 -10.48 12.57 4.74
CA GLY A 40 -9.86 12.85 3.44
C GLY A 40 -8.54 12.11 3.18
N ARG A 41 -8.00 11.36 4.16
CA ARG A 41 -6.70 10.68 4.05
C ARG A 41 -6.67 9.60 2.96
N PRO A 42 -7.66 8.72 2.84
CA PRO A 42 -7.69 7.75 1.75
C PRO A 42 -7.66 8.39 0.36
N LEU A 43 -8.42 9.48 0.19
CA LEU A 43 -8.44 10.23 -1.06
C LEU A 43 -7.09 10.90 -1.35
N ALA A 44 -6.42 11.44 -0.33
CA ALA A 44 -5.09 12.03 -0.47
C ALA A 44 -4.05 10.98 -0.92
N VAL A 45 -4.06 9.78 -0.32
CA VAL A 45 -3.15 8.69 -0.72
C VAL A 45 -3.48 8.21 -2.14
N ALA A 46 -4.75 8.04 -2.49
CA ALA A 46 -5.17 7.64 -3.83
C ALA A 46 -4.78 8.69 -4.89
N ALA A 47 -4.96 9.97 -4.58
CA ALA A 47 -4.52 11.06 -5.47
C ALA A 47 -3.01 11.04 -5.69
N PHE A 48 -2.21 10.81 -4.64
CA PHE A 48 -0.76 10.68 -4.78
C PHE A 48 -0.39 9.45 -5.64
N GLY A 49 -1.03 8.31 -5.43
CA GLY A 49 -0.84 7.10 -6.24
C GLY A 49 -1.10 7.36 -7.72
N LEU A 50 -2.19 8.07 -8.05
CA LEU A 50 -2.50 8.48 -9.42
C LEU A 50 -1.40 9.38 -10.01
N LEU A 51 -0.87 10.35 -9.25
CA LEU A 51 0.21 11.20 -9.74
C LEU A 51 1.50 10.41 -10.03
N GLU A 52 1.84 9.44 -9.17
CA GLU A 52 3.00 8.58 -9.40
C GLU A 52 2.80 7.66 -10.61
N GLU A 53 1.60 7.13 -10.81
CA GLU A 53 1.25 6.37 -12.01
C GLU A 53 1.38 7.23 -13.28
N MET A 54 0.83 8.45 -13.27
CA MET A 54 0.96 9.38 -14.39
C MET A 54 2.42 9.68 -14.72
N ARG A 55 3.30 9.86 -13.72
CA ARG A 55 4.74 10.04 -13.95
C ARG A 55 5.38 8.82 -14.58
N GLN A 56 5.04 7.63 -14.10
CA GLN A 56 5.56 6.37 -14.62
C GLN A 56 5.17 6.17 -16.10
N GLN A 57 3.96 6.60 -16.46
CA GLN A 57 3.44 6.54 -17.82
C GLN A 57 3.91 7.71 -18.74
N GLY A 58 4.78 8.60 -18.24
CA GLY A 58 5.32 9.72 -19.02
C GLY A 58 4.46 10.98 -19.03
N TYR A 59 3.37 11.05 -18.26
CA TYR A 59 2.48 12.21 -18.18
C TYR A 59 2.85 13.19 -17.05
N GLY A 60 4.08 13.14 -16.55
CA GLY A 60 4.53 13.99 -15.45
C GLY A 60 4.45 15.50 -15.72
N ASN A 61 4.51 15.92 -16.99
CA ASN A 61 4.34 17.31 -17.42
C ASN A 61 2.93 17.87 -17.19
N LEU A 62 1.92 17.04 -17.02
CA LEU A 62 0.54 17.44 -16.70
C LEU A 62 0.33 17.71 -15.22
N ILE A 63 1.28 17.34 -14.38
CA ILE A 63 1.19 17.44 -12.92
C ILE A 63 1.75 18.77 -12.46
N SER A 64 0.95 19.59 -11.74
CA SER A 64 1.46 20.78 -11.07
C SER A 64 2.51 20.41 -10.01
N PRO A 65 3.77 20.89 -10.12
CA PRO A 65 4.78 20.60 -9.09
C PRO A 65 4.39 21.09 -7.71
N THR A 66 3.71 22.23 -7.63
CA THR A 66 3.24 22.81 -6.36
C THR A 66 2.18 21.92 -5.71
N PHE A 67 1.23 21.40 -6.50
CA PHE A 67 0.21 20.48 -6.02
C PHE A 67 0.84 19.18 -5.48
N ALA A 68 1.70 18.55 -6.26
CA ALA A 68 2.36 17.32 -5.87
C ALA A 68 3.21 17.49 -4.59
N LYS A 69 3.97 18.59 -4.49
CA LYS A 69 4.77 18.90 -3.29
C LYS A 69 3.92 19.13 -2.03
N ARG A 70 2.78 19.83 -2.16
CA ARG A 70 1.85 20.03 -1.04
C ARG A 70 1.25 18.72 -0.56
N LEU A 71 0.84 17.87 -1.50
CA LEU A 71 0.26 16.56 -1.21
C LEU A 71 1.28 15.66 -0.52
N ASP A 72 2.51 15.57 -1.05
CA ASP A 72 3.62 14.83 -0.46
C ASP A 72 3.95 15.34 0.95
N GLY A 73 4.03 16.67 1.13
CA GLY A 73 4.26 17.28 2.43
C GLY A 73 3.19 16.92 3.46
N TYR A 74 1.91 16.96 3.07
CA TYR A 74 0.81 16.54 3.95
C TYR A 74 0.90 15.04 4.31
N LEU A 75 1.11 14.16 3.32
CA LEU A 75 1.16 12.72 3.56
C LEU A 75 2.35 12.31 4.43
N ASN A 76 3.47 13.01 4.35
CA ASN A 76 4.60 12.79 5.27
C ASN A 76 4.26 13.13 6.72
N THR A 77 3.32 14.03 7.00
CA THR A 77 2.90 14.33 8.39
C THR A 77 2.11 13.19 9.04
N LEU A 78 1.60 12.23 8.26
CA LEU A 78 0.84 11.09 8.78
C LEU A 78 1.74 10.08 9.52
N GLY A 79 3.05 10.14 9.36
CA GLY A 79 3.99 9.19 9.95
C GLY A 79 4.04 9.19 11.47
N ALA A 80 3.58 10.26 12.14
CA ALA A 80 3.57 10.35 13.60
C ALA A 80 2.35 9.66 14.24
N ASP A 81 1.15 9.84 13.64
CA ASP A 81 -0.11 9.49 14.30
C ASP A 81 -0.95 8.46 13.53
N GLN A 82 -0.64 8.24 12.26
CA GLN A 82 -1.47 7.48 11.32
C GLN A 82 -0.61 6.51 10.49
N LEU A 83 0.04 5.59 11.18
CA LEU A 83 1.06 4.71 10.60
C LEU A 83 0.59 3.91 9.38
N GLU A 84 -0.63 3.37 9.40
CA GLU A 84 -1.16 2.59 8.28
C GLU A 84 -1.33 3.45 7.03
N PHE A 85 -1.86 4.68 7.17
CA PHE A 85 -1.98 5.62 6.05
C PHE A 85 -0.61 6.07 5.54
N TYR A 86 0.35 6.29 6.44
CA TYR A 86 1.71 6.65 6.07
C TYR A 86 2.39 5.52 5.28
N LEU A 87 2.31 4.29 5.76
CA LEU A 87 2.89 3.14 5.05
C LEU A 87 2.20 2.91 3.71
N TYR A 88 0.87 3.03 3.66
CA TYR A 88 0.13 2.93 2.40
C TYR A 88 0.54 4.02 1.40
N TYR A 89 0.75 5.25 1.87
CA TYR A 89 1.33 6.31 1.04
C TYR A 89 2.74 5.97 0.55
N GLN A 90 3.63 5.42 1.40
CA GLN A 90 4.95 4.98 0.97
C GLN A 90 4.88 3.89 -0.11
N MET A 91 3.87 3.01 -0.05
CA MET A 91 3.63 1.99 -1.09
C MET A 91 3.26 2.60 -2.46
N GLN A 92 2.66 3.80 -2.48
CA GLN A 92 2.30 4.49 -3.72
C GLN A 92 3.50 5.15 -4.42
N LYS A 93 4.67 5.27 -3.77
CA LYS A 93 5.88 5.85 -4.37
C LYS A 93 6.48 4.92 -5.41
N LYS A 94 6.39 5.29 -6.67
CA LYS A 94 6.84 4.48 -7.81
C LYS A 94 8.05 5.08 -8.53
N THR A 95 8.30 6.38 -8.34
CA THR A 95 9.34 7.12 -9.07
C THR A 95 10.43 7.65 -8.14
N LYS A 96 11.59 7.99 -8.73
CA LYS A 96 12.70 8.61 -7.98
C LYS A 96 12.40 10.03 -7.49
N ALA A 97 11.32 10.65 -7.97
CA ALA A 97 10.93 12.00 -7.56
C ALA A 97 10.55 12.05 -6.06
N TYR A 98 10.01 10.96 -5.54
CA TYR A 98 9.63 10.81 -4.13
C TYR A 98 10.20 9.50 -3.58
N PRO A 99 11.42 9.51 -3.04
CA PRO A 99 12.04 8.29 -2.52
C PRO A 99 11.30 7.76 -1.28
N VAL A 100 11.28 6.43 -1.14
CA VAL A 100 10.75 5.76 0.05
C VAL A 100 11.69 6.02 1.24
N ASN A 101 11.13 6.39 2.39
CA ASN A 101 11.92 6.62 3.62
C ASN A 101 12.14 5.30 4.38
N LEU A 102 13.10 4.50 3.92
CA LEU A 102 13.38 3.18 4.49
C LEU A 102 13.83 3.22 5.95
N GLN A 103 14.54 4.26 6.38
CA GLN A 103 14.99 4.40 7.76
C GLN A 103 13.80 4.53 8.71
N LEU A 104 12.86 5.42 8.40
CA LEU A 104 11.66 5.60 9.21
C LEU A 104 10.77 4.34 9.17
N ILE A 105 10.68 3.64 8.03
CA ILE A 105 9.91 2.39 7.93
C ILE A 105 10.49 1.32 8.85
N ARG A 106 11.82 1.16 8.92
CA ARG A 106 12.46 0.21 9.85
C ARG A 106 12.18 0.57 11.31
N GLN A 107 12.25 1.85 11.65
CA GLN A 107 11.92 2.33 12.99
C GLN A 107 10.46 2.01 13.35
N ILE A 108 9.51 2.37 12.50
CA ILE A 108 8.07 2.08 12.68
C ILE A 108 7.84 0.57 12.84
N GLN A 109 8.48 -0.25 12.01
CA GLN A 109 8.35 -1.70 12.06
C GLN A 109 8.86 -2.26 13.40
N ALA A 110 9.98 -1.78 13.92
CA ALA A 110 10.55 -2.22 15.18
C ALA A 110 9.68 -1.83 16.38
N GLU A 111 9.18 -0.60 16.40
CA GLU A 111 8.33 -0.07 17.47
C GLU A 111 6.94 -0.72 17.52
N HIS A 112 6.43 -1.23 16.39
CA HIS A 112 5.10 -1.81 16.26
C HIS A 112 5.12 -3.29 15.86
N SER A 113 5.97 -4.08 16.51
CA SER A 113 6.27 -5.48 16.15
C SER A 113 5.05 -6.44 16.18
N ASN A 114 3.99 -6.11 16.90
CA ASN A 114 2.76 -6.92 17.00
C ASN A 114 1.59 -6.38 16.15
N ASN A 115 1.78 -5.25 15.46
CA ASN A 115 0.77 -4.70 14.55
C ASN A 115 0.94 -5.33 13.17
N ILE A 116 0.05 -6.26 12.80
CA ILE A 116 0.15 -7.01 11.55
C ILE A 116 0.07 -6.09 10.31
N ALA A 117 -0.73 -5.01 10.35
CA ALA A 117 -0.84 -4.07 9.24
C ALA A 117 0.49 -3.33 9.03
N VAL A 118 1.09 -2.84 10.10
CA VAL A 118 2.42 -2.22 10.06
C VAL A 118 3.47 -3.21 9.57
N GLN A 119 3.47 -4.43 10.11
CA GLN A 119 4.44 -5.45 9.72
C GLN A 119 4.32 -5.85 8.25
N ALA A 120 3.11 -6.09 7.73
CA ALA A 120 2.89 -6.51 6.35
C ALA A 120 3.30 -5.43 5.34
N MET A 121 2.89 -4.18 5.55
CA MET A 121 3.21 -3.08 4.66
C MET A 121 4.70 -2.70 4.73
N SER A 122 5.29 -2.66 5.93
CA SER A 122 6.73 -2.41 6.09
C SER A 122 7.56 -3.52 5.44
N PHE A 123 7.19 -4.77 5.62
CA PHE A 123 7.84 -5.91 4.98
C PHE A 123 7.84 -5.77 3.45
N ALA A 124 6.69 -5.48 2.83
CA ALA A 124 6.60 -5.30 1.38
C ALA A 124 7.52 -4.17 0.87
N LEU A 125 7.58 -3.05 1.60
CA LEU A 125 8.45 -1.91 1.26
C LEU A 125 9.94 -2.26 1.41
N LEU A 126 10.33 -2.90 2.50
CA LEU A 126 11.71 -3.29 2.78
C LEU A 126 12.18 -4.39 1.84
N ALA A 127 11.33 -5.37 1.51
CA ALA A 127 11.63 -6.43 0.55
C ALA A 127 11.92 -5.87 -0.86
N LYS A 128 11.22 -4.82 -1.27
CA LYS A 128 11.51 -4.13 -2.55
C LYS A 128 12.85 -3.38 -2.57
N SER A 129 13.31 -2.89 -1.43
CA SER A 129 14.40 -1.90 -1.35
C SER A 129 15.57 -2.35 -0.48
N GLY A 130 15.39 -3.32 0.42
CA GLY A 130 16.35 -3.75 1.43
C GLY A 130 17.32 -4.84 0.98
N LYS A 131 18.20 -5.23 1.91
CA LYS A 131 19.02 -6.42 1.78
C LYS A 131 18.18 -7.66 2.08
N ALA A 132 18.24 -8.65 1.22
CA ALA A 132 17.39 -9.84 1.28
C ALA A 132 17.51 -10.61 2.60
N ASP A 133 18.73 -10.81 3.11
CA ASP A 133 18.99 -11.60 4.31
C ASP A 133 18.39 -10.98 5.58
N GLU A 134 18.39 -9.64 5.67
CA GLU A 134 17.79 -8.92 6.80
C GLU A 134 16.27 -9.03 6.84
N VAL A 135 15.64 -9.32 5.69
CA VAL A 135 14.17 -9.30 5.51
C VAL A 135 13.56 -10.69 5.63
N PHE A 136 14.33 -11.76 5.39
CA PHE A 136 13.81 -13.13 5.43
C PHE A 136 13.32 -13.55 6.84
N ALA A 137 14.05 -13.23 7.90
CA ALA A 137 13.60 -13.50 9.28
C ALA A 137 12.26 -12.80 9.61
N GLN A 138 12.03 -11.62 9.02
CA GLN A 138 10.76 -10.91 9.15
C GLN A 138 9.62 -11.64 8.43
N ALA A 139 9.88 -12.29 7.31
CA ALA A 139 8.88 -13.07 6.58
C ALA A 139 8.34 -14.21 7.45
N GLN A 140 9.21 -14.97 8.12
CA GLN A 140 8.79 -16.06 8.99
C GLN A 140 7.92 -15.56 10.16
N ARG A 141 8.35 -14.48 10.83
CA ARG A 141 7.58 -13.88 11.92
C ARG A 141 6.21 -13.38 11.45
N LEU A 142 6.16 -12.77 10.27
CA LEU A 142 4.91 -12.27 9.71
C LEU A 142 3.95 -13.42 9.38
N GLN A 143 4.45 -14.56 8.92
CA GLN A 143 3.64 -15.77 8.75
C GLN A 143 2.96 -16.17 10.06
N GLU A 144 3.70 -16.21 11.17
CA GLU A 144 3.15 -16.53 12.48
C GLU A 144 2.05 -15.55 12.92
N LEU A 145 2.24 -14.25 12.66
CA LEU A 145 1.24 -13.22 12.96
C LEU A 145 -0.05 -13.44 12.14
N PHE A 146 0.07 -13.78 10.85
CA PHE A 146 -1.09 -14.12 10.02
C PHE A 146 -1.82 -15.36 10.51
N ASP A 147 -1.09 -16.43 10.84
CA ASP A 147 -1.67 -17.67 11.35
C ASP A 147 -2.45 -17.42 12.65
N GLN A 148 -1.89 -16.63 13.57
CA GLN A 148 -2.58 -16.22 14.80
C GLN A 148 -3.83 -15.37 14.54
N ALA A 149 -3.74 -14.38 13.62
CA ALA A 149 -4.87 -13.53 13.27
C ALA A 149 -6.02 -14.33 12.63
N PHE A 150 -5.71 -15.25 11.73
CA PHE A 150 -6.69 -16.14 11.12
C PHE A 150 -7.33 -17.08 12.14
N ALA A 151 -6.55 -17.67 13.05
CA ALA A 151 -7.05 -18.52 14.11
C ALA A 151 -7.99 -17.78 15.09
N GLN A 152 -7.76 -16.48 15.29
CA GLN A 152 -8.58 -15.61 16.14
C GLN A 152 -9.79 -15.01 15.41
N GLY A 153 -9.98 -15.25 14.11
CA GLY A 153 -11.08 -14.69 13.32
C GLY A 153 -10.99 -13.18 13.08
N LYS A 154 -9.81 -12.59 13.21
CA LYS A 154 -9.58 -11.13 13.08
C LYS A 154 -9.48 -10.68 11.61
N TYR A 155 -10.54 -10.88 10.84
CA TYR A 155 -10.52 -10.58 9.41
C TYR A 155 -10.68 -9.09 9.07
N PHE A 156 -11.35 -8.30 9.91
CA PHE A 156 -11.81 -6.94 9.62
C PHE A 156 -11.39 -5.87 10.65
N ASP A 157 -10.50 -6.20 11.57
CA ASP A 157 -10.11 -5.30 12.67
C ASP A 157 -9.10 -4.19 12.24
N TYR A 158 -8.89 -4.02 10.94
CA TYR A 158 -7.87 -3.10 10.40
C TYR A 158 -8.52 -1.89 9.74
N LYS A 159 -7.96 -0.69 10.03
CA LYS A 159 -8.58 0.59 9.70
C LYS A 159 -8.64 0.89 8.20
N LEU A 160 -7.64 0.47 7.44
CA LEU A 160 -7.49 0.85 6.04
C LEU A 160 -7.68 -0.33 5.09
N ILE A 161 -7.06 -1.45 5.40
CA ILE A 161 -6.98 -2.63 4.54
C ILE A 161 -7.26 -3.83 5.43
N ASP A 162 -8.16 -4.70 5.01
CA ASP A 162 -8.45 -5.92 5.77
C ASP A 162 -7.33 -6.97 5.70
N LEU A 163 -7.46 -8.04 6.48
CA LEU A 163 -6.43 -9.06 6.61
C LEU A 163 -6.03 -9.70 5.26
N LYS A 164 -6.95 -9.82 4.31
CA LYS A 164 -6.65 -10.38 2.99
C LYS A 164 -5.82 -9.41 2.13
N GLY A 165 -6.09 -8.12 2.19
CA GLY A 165 -5.27 -7.10 1.55
C GLY A 165 -3.87 -7.03 2.17
N LEU A 166 -3.75 -7.18 3.50
CA LEU A 166 -2.45 -7.27 4.16
C LEU A 166 -1.69 -8.54 3.75
N GLN A 167 -2.40 -9.66 3.59
CA GLN A 167 -1.82 -10.91 3.06
C GLN A 167 -1.31 -10.73 1.62
N ALA A 168 -2.00 -9.94 0.79
CA ALA A 168 -1.53 -9.60 -0.54
C ALA A 168 -0.21 -8.80 -0.51
N TYR A 169 -0.05 -7.83 0.39
CA TYR A 169 1.23 -7.14 0.60
C TYR A 169 2.33 -8.09 1.06
N TYR A 170 2.01 -9.02 1.95
CA TYR A 170 2.97 -10.05 2.35
C TYR A 170 3.44 -10.87 1.14
N LEU A 171 2.52 -11.35 0.29
CA LEU A 171 2.84 -12.06 -0.95
C LEU A 171 3.72 -11.22 -1.89
N GLN A 172 3.40 -9.93 -2.11
CA GLN A 172 4.24 -9.03 -2.92
C GLN A 172 5.66 -8.89 -2.37
N GLY A 173 5.81 -8.81 -1.05
CA GLY A 173 7.12 -8.80 -0.39
C GLY A 173 7.90 -10.09 -0.62
N LEU A 174 7.26 -11.25 -0.48
CA LEU A 174 7.88 -12.55 -0.74
C LEU A 174 8.33 -12.71 -2.21
N LEU A 175 7.51 -12.29 -3.16
CA LEU A 175 7.87 -12.27 -4.58
C LEU A 175 9.09 -11.38 -4.84
N SER A 176 9.17 -10.23 -4.19
CA SER A 176 10.32 -9.33 -4.27
C SER A 176 11.60 -9.94 -3.68
N LEU A 177 11.50 -10.77 -2.63
CA LEU A 177 12.64 -11.53 -2.10
C LEU A 177 13.05 -12.64 -3.07
N TYR A 178 12.10 -13.38 -3.61
CA TYR A 178 12.35 -14.49 -4.53
C TYR A 178 13.16 -14.06 -5.76
N THR A 179 12.85 -12.89 -6.32
CA THR A 179 13.55 -12.34 -7.50
C THR A 179 15.00 -11.91 -7.21
N ARG A 180 15.37 -11.71 -5.94
CA ARG A 180 16.71 -11.27 -5.53
C ARG A 180 17.72 -12.39 -5.33
N ASN A 181 17.33 -13.63 -5.62
CA ASN A 181 18.21 -14.80 -5.56
C ASN A 181 18.93 -14.98 -4.20
N THR A 182 18.16 -15.08 -3.13
CA THR A 182 18.65 -15.27 -1.76
C THR A 182 19.07 -16.71 -1.50
N ALA A 183 19.89 -16.94 -0.47
CA ALA A 183 20.24 -18.29 -0.01
C ALA A 183 18.99 -19.10 0.40
N GLU A 184 17.95 -18.41 0.92
CA GLU A 184 16.69 -18.97 1.40
C GLU A 184 15.62 -19.12 0.31
N LYS A 185 15.99 -19.06 -0.96
CA LYS A 185 15.06 -19.06 -2.09
C LYS A 185 13.99 -20.15 -2.00
N LYS A 186 14.38 -21.39 -1.63
CA LYS A 186 13.46 -22.53 -1.48
C LYS A 186 12.44 -22.30 -0.35
N GLU A 187 12.85 -21.70 0.75
CA GLU A 187 11.95 -21.42 1.86
C GLU A 187 10.99 -20.26 1.52
N VAL A 188 11.49 -19.24 0.82
CA VAL A 188 10.64 -18.16 0.29
C VAL A 188 9.60 -18.72 -0.68
N GLU A 189 9.98 -19.64 -1.57
CA GLU A 189 9.08 -20.29 -2.50
C GLU A 189 7.95 -21.05 -1.79
N LYS A 190 8.27 -21.80 -0.73
CA LYS A 190 7.25 -22.47 0.09
C LYS A 190 6.25 -21.49 0.70
N LEU A 191 6.74 -20.36 1.20
CA LEU A 191 5.88 -19.31 1.75
C LEU A 191 4.99 -18.70 0.66
N ILE A 192 5.52 -18.42 -0.53
CA ILE A 192 4.75 -17.92 -1.69
C ILE A 192 3.61 -18.88 -2.03
N VAL A 193 3.93 -20.17 -2.22
CA VAL A 193 2.92 -21.18 -2.54
C VAL A 193 1.85 -21.26 -1.44
N ALA A 194 2.24 -21.23 -0.17
CA ALA A 194 1.31 -21.25 0.94
C ALA A 194 0.36 -20.04 0.91
N GLN A 195 0.88 -18.82 0.62
CA GLN A 195 0.05 -17.62 0.50
C GLN A 195 -0.91 -17.69 -0.69
N ILE A 196 -0.44 -18.10 -1.86
CA ILE A 196 -1.28 -18.26 -3.05
C ILE A 196 -2.43 -19.24 -2.76
N VAL A 197 -2.12 -20.42 -2.22
CA VAL A 197 -3.13 -21.43 -1.87
C VAL A 197 -4.12 -20.89 -0.83
N SER A 198 -3.66 -20.19 0.19
CA SER A 198 -4.51 -19.57 1.21
C SER A 198 -5.46 -18.54 0.60
N LEU A 199 -4.96 -17.64 -0.25
CA LEU A 199 -5.77 -16.63 -0.93
C LEU A 199 -6.79 -17.29 -1.86
N LEU A 200 -6.39 -18.26 -2.69
CA LEU A 200 -7.32 -18.96 -3.60
C LEU A 200 -8.43 -19.70 -2.86
N LYS A 201 -8.12 -20.39 -1.76
CA LYS A 201 -9.09 -21.11 -0.92
C LYS A 201 -10.05 -20.18 -0.18
N SER A 202 -9.63 -18.95 0.13
CA SER A 202 -10.45 -17.99 0.87
C SER A 202 -11.40 -17.16 -0.01
N ARG A 203 -11.37 -17.37 -1.32
CA ARG A 203 -12.25 -16.69 -2.27
C ARG A 203 -13.70 -17.14 -2.05
N SER A 204 -14.62 -16.19 -1.97
CA SER A 204 -16.05 -16.46 -1.85
C SER A 204 -16.65 -17.08 -3.11
N ALA A 205 -17.87 -17.60 -3.00
CA ALA A 205 -18.62 -18.11 -4.16
C ALA A 205 -18.87 -17.04 -5.24
N TYR A 206 -18.87 -15.76 -4.85
CA TYR A 206 -19.01 -14.62 -5.78
C TYR A 206 -17.67 -14.19 -6.42
N GLY A 207 -16.60 -14.87 -6.13
CA GLY A 207 -15.28 -14.60 -6.69
C GLY A 207 -14.50 -13.48 -5.99
N LEU A 208 -14.95 -13.00 -4.83
CA LEU A 208 -14.35 -11.92 -4.07
C LEU A 208 -13.66 -12.43 -2.80
N TRP A 209 -12.63 -11.74 -2.36
CA TRP A 209 -11.93 -11.98 -1.07
C TRP A 209 -12.48 -11.13 0.06
N SER A 210 -13.08 -9.98 -0.29
CA SER A 210 -13.57 -8.98 0.65
C SER A 210 -14.70 -8.16 0.01
N TRP A 211 -15.46 -7.43 0.84
CA TRP A 211 -16.35 -6.36 0.41
C TRP A 211 -15.58 -5.07 0.06
N SER A 212 -14.29 -4.96 0.41
CA SER A 212 -13.42 -3.85 0.05
C SER A 212 -12.90 -4.02 -1.38
N GLU A 213 -13.17 -3.04 -2.25
CA GLU A 213 -12.63 -2.99 -3.61
C GLU A 213 -11.10 -2.92 -3.57
N THR A 214 -10.54 -2.14 -2.65
CA THR A 214 -9.08 -2.03 -2.45
C THR A 214 -8.45 -3.37 -2.15
N THR A 215 -9.04 -4.16 -1.24
CA THR A 215 -8.54 -5.50 -0.92
C THR A 215 -8.60 -6.43 -2.12
N ASN A 216 -9.72 -6.46 -2.85
CA ASN A 216 -9.86 -7.31 -4.03
C ASN A 216 -8.83 -6.94 -5.11
N TYR A 217 -8.60 -5.63 -5.33
CA TYR A 217 -7.58 -5.16 -6.25
C TYR A 217 -6.17 -5.62 -5.83
N LEU A 218 -5.79 -5.42 -4.57
CA LEU A 218 -4.49 -5.82 -4.04
C LEU A 218 -4.24 -7.32 -4.17
N VAL A 219 -5.25 -8.15 -3.89
CA VAL A 219 -5.14 -9.61 -4.02
C VAL A 219 -4.97 -10.01 -5.49
N LEU A 220 -5.76 -9.44 -6.40
CA LEU A 220 -5.63 -9.70 -7.83
C LEU A 220 -4.25 -9.28 -8.36
N GLU A 221 -3.77 -8.10 -7.98
CA GLU A 221 -2.44 -7.59 -8.36
C GLU A 221 -1.33 -8.54 -7.87
N ALA A 222 -1.40 -8.99 -6.61
CA ALA A 222 -0.41 -9.89 -6.04
C ALA A 222 -0.42 -11.27 -6.71
N LEU A 223 -1.61 -11.82 -7.00
CA LEU A 223 -1.73 -13.11 -7.69
C LEU A 223 -1.27 -13.02 -9.15
N ASN A 224 -1.61 -11.92 -9.86
CA ASN A 224 -1.13 -11.70 -11.23
C ASN A 224 0.39 -11.60 -11.27
N HIS A 225 0.98 -10.84 -10.35
CA HIS A 225 2.44 -10.74 -10.22
C HIS A 225 3.09 -12.10 -9.91
N ALA A 226 2.43 -12.95 -9.12
CA ALA A 226 2.91 -14.31 -8.90
C ALA A 226 2.88 -15.17 -10.18
N LEU A 227 1.82 -15.06 -10.99
CA LEU A 227 1.72 -15.78 -12.26
C LEU A 227 2.78 -15.34 -13.28
N ASP A 228 3.15 -14.07 -13.30
CA ASP A 228 4.18 -13.54 -14.20
C ASP A 228 5.61 -14.04 -13.84
N GLN A 229 5.80 -14.54 -12.62
CA GLN A 229 7.11 -14.99 -12.12
C GLN A 229 7.28 -16.53 -12.10
N TYR A 230 6.20 -17.27 -12.24
CA TYR A 230 6.14 -18.72 -12.28
C TYR A 230 5.66 -19.24 -13.62
#